data_12737a8b9e56c9511934bbafca84096c
#
_entry.id   12737a8b9e56c9511934bbafca84096c
#
_cell.length_a   1.000
_cell.length_b   1.000
_cell.length_c   1.000
_cell.angle_alpha   90.00
_cell.angle_beta   90.00
_cell.angle_gamma   90.00
#
_symmetry.space_group_name_H-M   'P 1'
#
loop_
_entity.id
_entity.type
_entity.pdbx_description
1 polymer ?
#
loop_
_entity_poly.entity_id
_entity_poly.type
_entity_poly.pdbx_seq_one_letter_code
_entity_poly.pdbx_strand_id
1 'polypeptide(L)'
;MKHHEVFPLVPIASAGGVWLSDVEGKRYLDAVSSWWVNLFGHANPRINAALKDQLDRLPHTMLAGFTHEPAVQLAERLSKLTGLGHTFFASDGASAVEIALKMSFHYWRNVGELGKTKFVSLEGSYHGETLGALSVTDVAVFRDAYAPLLNNNLRVPFPAGTKEIGGDVAEYPCCAECADIAADQL
;
A
#
# COMPACT_ATOMS: atom_id res chain seq x y z
N MET A 1 -11.78 -5.98 18.68
CA MET A 1 -13.02 -5.16 18.63
C MET A 1 -13.45 -4.60 19.99
N LYS A 2 -12.77 -4.89 21.09
CA LYS A 2 -13.08 -4.33 22.43
C LYS A 2 -13.07 -2.79 22.50
N HIS A 3 -12.26 -2.12 21.67
CA HIS A 3 -12.24 -0.64 21.63
C HIS A 3 -13.56 -0.03 21.14
N HIS A 4 -14.37 -0.73 20.33
CA HIS A 4 -15.71 -0.26 19.96
C HIS A 4 -16.72 -0.28 21.13
N GLU A 5 -16.43 -1.02 22.18
CA GLU A 5 -17.24 -1.05 23.40
C GLU A 5 -16.89 0.15 24.32
N VAL A 6 -15.67 0.67 24.21
CA VAL A 6 -15.16 1.76 25.06
C VAL A 6 -15.34 3.12 24.39
N PHE A 7 -15.17 3.20 23.07
CA PHE A 7 -15.34 4.42 22.28
C PHE A 7 -16.66 4.36 21.53
N PRO A 8 -17.66 5.19 21.87
CA PRO A 8 -18.92 5.21 21.17
C PRO A 8 -18.70 5.57 19.70
N LEU A 9 -19.37 4.84 18.80
CA LEU A 9 -19.33 5.12 17.36
C LEU A 9 -20.06 6.43 17.09
N VAL A 10 -19.49 7.27 16.24
CA VAL A 10 -20.12 8.51 15.78
C VAL A 10 -20.78 8.22 14.43
N PRO A 11 -22.13 8.28 14.31
CA PRO A 11 -22.85 8.01 13.08
C PRO A 11 -22.71 9.20 12.11
N ILE A 12 -21.81 9.11 11.14
CA ILE A 12 -21.60 10.15 10.14
C ILE A 12 -22.66 10.08 9.06
N ALA A 13 -23.36 11.19 8.83
CA ALA A 13 -24.43 11.33 7.84
C ALA A 13 -23.93 11.93 6.53
N SER A 14 -22.97 12.84 6.57
CA SER A 14 -22.43 13.50 5.38
C SER A 14 -21.01 14.00 5.58
N ALA A 15 -20.34 14.31 4.47
CA ALA A 15 -19.02 14.89 4.51
C ALA A 15 -18.80 15.86 3.34
N GLY A 16 -17.93 16.86 3.54
CA GLY A 16 -17.57 17.81 2.49
C GLY A 16 -16.23 18.50 2.79
N GLY A 17 -15.32 18.52 1.83
CA GLY A 17 -13.96 19.02 2.04
C GLY A 17 -13.26 18.23 3.15
N VAL A 18 -12.87 18.91 4.22
CA VAL A 18 -12.20 18.29 5.39
C VAL A 18 -13.15 18.01 6.56
N TRP A 19 -14.45 18.18 6.36
CA TRP A 19 -15.44 18.09 7.43
C TRP A 19 -16.34 16.88 7.30
N LEU A 20 -16.52 16.17 8.39
CA LEU A 20 -17.56 15.15 8.60
C LEU A 20 -18.70 15.77 9.39
N SER A 21 -19.94 15.38 9.12
CA SER A 21 -21.12 15.77 9.88
C SER A 21 -21.88 14.54 10.33
N ASP A 22 -22.20 14.45 11.62
CA ASP A 22 -23.01 13.35 12.13
C ASP A 22 -24.51 13.57 11.89
N VAL A 23 -25.30 12.61 12.34
CA VAL A 23 -26.77 12.63 12.19
C VAL A 23 -27.44 13.74 12.99
N GLU A 24 -26.74 14.31 13.99
CA GLU A 24 -27.22 15.43 14.81
C GLU A 24 -26.75 16.79 14.26
N GLY A 25 -25.96 16.79 13.18
CA GLY A 25 -25.41 17.98 12.53
C GLY A 25 -24.12 18.50 13.18
N LYS A 26 -23.55 17.80 14.15
CA LYS A 26 -22.26 18.15 14.71
C LYS A 26 -21.14 17.88 13.72
N ARG A 27 -20.16 18.78 13.65
CA ARG A 27 -19.06 18.71 12.71
C ARG A 27 -17.76 18.25 13.36
N TYR A 28 -17.00 17.44 12.63
CA TYR A 28 -15.70 16.92 13.02
C TYR A 28 -14.71 17.17 11.90
N LEU A 29 -13.51 17.62 12.27
CA LEU A 29 -12.39 17.75 11.32
C LEU A 29 -11.79 16.37 11.06
N ASP A 30 -11.80 15.93 9.82
CA ASP A 30 -11.13 14.70 9.38
C ASP A 30 -9.64 14.98 9.12
N ALA A 31 -8.85 15.08 10.17
CA ALA A 31 -7.42 15.42 10.09
C ALA A 31 -6.54 14.31 9.50
N VAL A 32 -7.08 13.09 9.36
CA VAL A 32 -6.38 11.94 8.77
C VAL A 32 -6.93 11.53 7.41
N SER A 33 -7.80 12.37 6.81
CA SER A 33 -8.42 12.11 5.49
C SER A 33 -9.04 10.72 5.40
N SER A 34 -9.77 10.29 6.46
CA SER A 34 -10.38 8.96 6.59
C SER A 34 -9.41 7.84 6.23
N TRP A 35 -8.28 7.79 6.94
CA TRP A 35 -7.19 6.83 6.72
C TRP A 35 -6.46 7.03 5.39
N TRP A 36 -6.19 8.31 5.07
CA TRP A 36 -5.44 8.80 3.88
C TRP A 36 -6.14 8.55 2.52
N VAL A 37 -7.41 8.17 2.52
CA VAL A 37 -8.15 7.87 1.28
C VAL A 37 -8.64 9.14 0.59
N ASN A 38 -9.08 10.16 1.35
CA ASN A 38 -9.71 11.37 0.81
C ASN A 38 -8.70 12.50 0.55
N LEU A 39 -7.67 12.23 -0.27
CA LEU A 39 -6.61 13.19 -0.58
C LEU A 39 -7.12 14.56 -1.08
N PHE A 40 -8.22 14.57 -1.83
CA PHE A 40 -8.82 15.79 -2.41
C PHE A 40 -10.06 16.27 -1.65
N GLY A 41 -10.25 15.79 -0.42
CA GLY A 41 -11.41 16.08 0.41
C GLY A 41 -12.64 15.24 0.07
N HIS A 42 -13.56 15.19 1.04
CA HIS A 42 -14.82 14.50 0.90
C HIS A 42 -15.73 15.19 -0.12
N ALA A 43 -16.51 14.39 -0.84
CA ALA A 43 -17.52 14.84 -1.79
C ALA A 43 -16.99 15.83 -2.84
N ASN A 44 -15.75 15.66 -3.29
CA ASN A 44 -15.15 16.51 -4.31
C ASN A 44 -16.03 16.52 -5.58
N PRO A 45 -16.55 17.67 -6.01
CA PRO A 45 -17.52 17.73 -7.09
C PRO A 45 -16.99 17.24 -8.44
N ARG A 46 -15.70 17.46 -8.72
CA ARG A 46 -15.07 17.02 -9.96
C ARG A 46 -14.94 15.49 -9.99
N ILE A 47 -14.53 14.88 -8.86
CA ILE A 47 -14.41 13.42 -8.74
C ILE A 47 -15.79 12.79 -8.83
N ASN A 48 -16.76 13.32 -8.08
CA ASN A 48 -18.14 12.82 -8.09
C ASN A 48 -18.78 12.90 -9.48
N ALA A 49 -18.56 13.98 -10.22
CA ALA A 49 -19.07 14.11 -11.58
C ALA A 49 -18.46 13.08 -12.53
N ALA A 50 -17.14 12.87 -12.46
CA ALA A 50 -16.46 11.88 -13.27
C ALA A 50 -16.90 10.44 -12.97
N LEU A 51 -17.11 10.12 -11.68
CA LEU A 51 -17.63 8.80 -11.27
C LEU A 51 -19.06 8.58 -11.77
N LYS A 52 -19.95 9.55 -11.64
CA LYS A 52 -21.33 9.46 -12.12
C LYS A 52 -21.38 9.27 -13.64
N ASP A 53 -20.61 10.07 -14.38
CA ASP A 53 -20.51 9.94 -15.85
C ASP A 53 -20.01 8.54 -16.25
N GLN A 54 -18.99 8.02 -15.56
CA GLN A 54 -18.47 6.69 -15.86
C GLN A 54 -19.46 5.56 -15.50
N LEU A 55 -20.21 5.69 -14.40
CA LEU A 55 -21.24 4.75 -14.01
C LEU A 55 -22.35 4.65 -15.06
N ASP A 56 -22.74 5.78 -15.64
CA ASP A 56 -23.75 5.83 -16.70
C ASP A 56 -23.27 5.20 -18.02
N ARG A 57 -21.96 5.20 -18.28
CA ARG A 57 -21.38 4.62 -19.49
C ARG A 57 -20.98 3.16 -19.34
N LEU A 58 -20.18 2.84 -18.32
CA LEU A 58 -19.65 1.50 -18.09
C LEU A 58 -19.15 1.37 -16.64
N PRO A 59 -19.97 0.81 -15.73
CA PRO A 59 -19.57 0.66 -14.33
C PRO A 59 -18.52 -0.42 -14.12
N HIS A 60 -18.51 -1.47 -14.92
CA HIS A 60 -17.56 -2.56 -14.83
C HIS A 60 -17.39 -3.33 -16.13
N THR A 61 -16.18 -3.75 -16.43
CA THR A 61 -15.85 -4.84 -17.36
C THR A 61 -14.60 -5.56 -16.90
N MET A 62 -14.50 -6.86 -17.17
CA MET A 62 -13.27 -7.61 -16.88
C MET A 62 -12.14 -7.16 -17.80
N LEU A 63 -10.89 -7.15 -17.32
CA LEU A 63 -9.71 -6.85 -18.12
C LEU A 63 -9.10 -8.10 -18.79
N ALA A 64 -9.76 -9.25 -18.68
CA ALA A 64 -9.35 -10.48 -19.39
C ALA A 64 -9.95 -10.49 -20.79
N GLY A 65 -9.20 -10.01 -21.76
CA GLY A 65 -9.61 -9.89 -23.16
C GLY A 65 -10.40 -8.62 -23.50
N PHE A 66 -10.74 -7.80 -22.50
CA PHE A 66 -11.37 -6.49 -22.69
C PHE A 66 -10.53 -5.38 -22.06
N THR A 67 -10.80 -4.15 -22.45
CA THR A 67 -10.24 -2.96 -21.83
C THR A 67 -11.23 -1.80 -21.92
N HIS A 68 -10.95 -0.70 -21.24
CA HIS A 68 -11.74 0.53 -21.31
C HIS A 68 -10.85 1.76 -21.15
N GLU A 69 -11.33 2.87 -21.65
CA GLU A 69 -10.55 4.11 -21.75
C GLU A 69 -9.92 4.57 -20.41
N PRO A 70 -10.63 4.63 -19.26
CA PRO A 70 -10.01 5.02 -18.00
C PRO A 70 -8.83 4.14 -17.56
N ALA A 71 -8.92 2.81 -17.77
CA ALA A 71 -7.82 1.90 -17.42
C ALA A 71 -6.60 2.14 -18.32
N VAL A 72 -6.81 2.33 -19.63
CA VAL A 72 -5.73 2.61 -20.59
C VAL A 72 -5.06 3.94 -20.25
N GLN A 73 -5.83 5.01 -20.03
CA GLN A 73 -5.30 6.33 -19.69
C GLN A 73 -4.51 6.31 -18.38
N LEU A 74 -4.98 5.60 -17.35
CA LEU A 74 -4.26 5.48 -16.09
C LEU A 74 -2.96 4.70 -16.27
N ALA A 75 -2.99 3.55 -16.96
CA ALA A 75 -1.80 2.75 -17.25
C ALA A 75 -0.74 3.56 -18.03
N GLU A 76 -1.17 4.31 -19.03
CA GLU A 76 -0.29 5.16 -19.83
C GLU A 76 0.37 6.27 -18.99
N ARG A 77 -0.39 6.93 -18.11
CA ARG A 77 0.14 7.95 -17.20
C ARG A 77 1.12 7.37 -16.19
N LEU A 78 0.79 6.21 -15.60
CA LEU A 78 1.68 5.52 -14.67
C LEU A 78 2.98 5.09 -15.37
N SER A 79 2.89 4.53 -16.57
CA SER A 79 4.06 4.14 -17.37
C SER A 79 4.97 5.34 -17.66
N LYS A 80 4.41 6.48 -18.07
CA LYS A 80 5.18 7.72 -18.31
C LYS A 80 5.85 8.25 -17.03
N LEU A 81 5.15 8.15 -15.89
CA LEU A 81 5.64 8.66 -14.60
C LEU A 81 6.76 7.80 -14.03
N THR A 82 6.62 6.48 -14.12
CA THR A 82 7.52 5.51 -13.48
C THR A 82 8.63 4.99 -14.39
N GLY A 83 8.49 5.14 -15.69
CA GLY A 83 9.36 4.49 -16.69
C GLY A 83 9.12 2.99 -16.85
N LEU A 84 8.13 2.41 -16.15
CA LEU A 84 7.78 0.98 -16.23
C LEU A 84 6.77 0.75 -17.35
N GLY A 85 7.00 -0.30 -18.17
CA GLY A 85 6.21 -0.55 -19.40
C GLY A 85 4.83 -1.14 -19.18
N HIS A 86 4.52 -1.67 -17.99
CA HIS A 86 3.28 -2.41 -17.72
C HIS A 86 2.66 -2.02 -16.39
N THR A 87 1.33 -2.07 -16.34
CA THR A 87 0.54 -1.79 -15.13
C THR A 87 -0.38 -2.97 -14.84
N PHE A 88 -0.39 -3.43 -13.60
CA PHE A 88 -1.36 -4.39 -13.11
C PHE A 88 -2.22 -3.71 -12.04
N PHE A 89 -3.53 -3.76 -12.20
CA PHE A 89 -4.47 -3.15 -11.27
C PHE A 89 -4.89 -4.13 -10.17
N ALA A 90 -5.01 -3.62 -8.96
CA ALA A 90 -5.50 -4.34 -7.78
C ALA A 90 -6.52 -3.49 -7.02
N SER A 91 -7.29 -4.11 -6.13
CA SER A 91 -8.33 -3.43 -5.36
C SER A 91 -7.78 -2.57 -4.23
N ASP A 92 -6.61 -2.91 -3.71
CA ASP A 92 -5.96 -2.26 -2.56
C ASP A 92 -4.45 -2.55 -2.54
N GLY A 93 -3.74 -1.92 -1.60
CA GLY A 93 -2.28 -2.07 -1.48
C GLY A 93 -1.84 -3.48 -1.09
N ALA A 94 -2.54 -4.14 -0.17
CA ALA A 94 -2.20 -5.50 0.25
C ALA A 94 -2.37 -6.49 -0.91
N SER A 95 -3.47 -6.38 -1.67
CA SER A 95 -3.70 -7.17 -2.88
C SER A 95 -2.63 -6.91 -3.95
N ALA A 96 -2.18 -5.67 -4.11
CA ALA A 96 -1.09 -5.34 -5.04
C ALA A 96 0.23 -6.01 -4.62
N VAL A 97 0.54 -6.03 -3.32
CA VAL A 97 1.72 -6.73 -2.78
C VAL A 97 1.61 -8.24 -3.00
N GLU A 98 0.46 -8.86 -2.71
CA GLU A 98 0.21 -10.29 -2.97
C GLU A 98 0.47 -10.65 -4.45
N ILE A 99 -0.01 -9.81 -5.36
CA ILE A 99 0.20 -9.99 -6.81
C ILE A 99 1.69 -9.88 -7.12
N ALA A 100 2.40 -8.88 -6.60
CA ALA A 100 3.83 -8.68 -6.83
C ALA A 100 4.66 -9.88 -6.33
N LEU A 101 4.37 -10.37 -5.12
CA LEU A 101 5.03 -11.56 -4.56
C LEU A 101 4.81 -12.79 -5.46
N LYS A 102 3.56 -13.04 -5.89
CA LYS A 102 3.23 -14.15 -6.78
C LYS A 102 3.88 -14.01 -8.15
N MET A 103 3.90 -12.82 -8.73
CA MET A 103 4.56 -12.57 -10.03
C MET A 103 6.07 -12.79 -9.93
N SER A 104 6.72 -12.30 -8.88
CA SER A 104 8.14 -12.51 -8.64
C SER A 104 8.47 -13.99 -8.49
N PHE A 105 7.74 -14.70 -7.64
CA PHE A 105 7.91 -16.15 -7.47
C PHE A 105 7.73 -16.91 -8.80
N HIS A 106 6.69 -16.59 -9.56
CA HIS A 106 6.39 -17.25 -10.83
C HIS A 106 7.45 -16.97 -11.91
N TYR A 107 7.97 -15.74 -11.94
CA TYR A 107 9.08 -15.38 -12.83
C TYR A 107 10.28 -16.30 -12.61
N TRP A 108 10.77 -16.40 -11.35
CA TRP A 108 11.93 -17.23 -11.03
C TRP A 108 11.69 -18.70 -11.33
N ARG A 109 10.50 -19.19 -11.07
CA ARG A 109 10.10 -20.55 -11.43
C ARG A 109 10.15 -20.79 -12.95
N ASN A 110 9.67 -19.82 -13.74
CA ASN A 110 9.64 -19.93 -15.21
C ASN A 110 11.04 -19.91 -15.83
N VAL A 111 11.99 -19.22 -15.22
CA VAL A 111 13.40 -19.21 -15.67
C VAL A 111 14.23 -20.35 -15.08
N GLY A 112 13.60 -21.28 -14.33
CA GLY A 112 14.26 -22.49 -13.83
C GLY A 112 14.89 -22.36 -12.43
N GLU A 113 14.82 -21.21 -11.80
CA GLU A 113 15.38 -20.93 -10.46
C GLU A 113 14.42 -21.38 -9.35
N LEU A 114 14.21 -22.70 -9.24
CA LEU A 114 13.20 -23.30 -8.33
C LEU A 114 13.52 -23.08 -6.84
N GLY A 115 14.77 -22.78 -6.48
CA GLY A 115 15.19 -22.50 -5.11
C GLY A 115 14.82 -21.12 -4.60
N LYS A 116 14.45 -20.17 -5.46
CA LYS A 116 14.07 -18.80 -5.09
C LYS A 116 12.63 -18.74 -4.59
N THR A 117 12.41 -19.13 -3.35
CA THR A 117 11.09 -19.24 -2.71
C THR A 117 10.89 -18.25 -1.56
N LYS A 118 11.91 -17.48 -1.20
CA LYS A 118 11.87 -16.51 -0.10
C LYS A 118 11.99 -15.09 -0.62
N PHE A 119 11.50 -14.17 0.18
CA PHE A 119 11.58 -12.74 -0.06
C PHE A 119 12.46 -12.08 0.99
N VAL A 120 13.02 -10.94 0.65
CA VAL A 120 13.72 -10.05 1.57
C VAL A 120 12.88 -8.78 1.72
N SER A 121 12.68 -8.34 2.96
CA SER A 121 11.99 -7.08 3.28
C SER A 121 12.83 -6.25 4.25
N LEU A 122 12.53 -4.96 4.32
CA LEU A 122 13.21 -4.06 5.24
C LEU A 122 12.58 -4.13 6.64
N GLU A 123 13.40 -3.98 7.67
CA GLU A 123 12.93 -3.78 9.04
C GLU A 123 12.05 -2.52 9.13
N GLY A 124 11.01 -2.57 9.96
CA GLY A 124 10.05 -1.50 10.12
C GLY A 124 9.11 -1.26 8.91
N SER A 125 9.20 -2.08 7.86
CA SER A 125 8.36 -1.92 6.67
C SER A 125 6.92 -2.39 6.89
N TYR A 126 5.96 -1.73 6.22
CA TYR A 126 4.55 -2.12 6.18
C TYR A 126 4.09 -2.32 4.73
N HIS A 127 3.58 -3.50 4.44
CA HIS A 127 3.16 -3.89 3.09
C HIS A 127 1.69 -4.35 3.01
N GLY A 128 0.98 -4.37 4.14
CA GLY A 128 -0.41 -4.80 4.24
C GLY A 128 -0.60 -5.95 5.23
N GLU A 129 -1.84 -6.38 5.39
CA GLU A 129 -2.25 -7.32 6.45
C GLU A 129 -2.86 -8.63 5.91
N THR A 130 -2.84 -8.89 4.60
CA THR A 130 -3.06 -10.24 4.05
C THR A 130 -1.87 -11.13 4.38
N LEU A 131 -2.03 -12.44 4.44
CA LEU A 131 -0.97 -13.34 4.92
C LEU A 131 0.35 -13.22 4.15
N GLY A 132 0.30 -13.08 2.82
CA GLY A 132 1.51 -12.86 2.02
C GLY A 132 2.12 -11.48 2.26
N ALA A 133 1.33 -10.41 2.22
CA ALA A 133 1.79 -9.06 2.52
C ALA A 133 2.31 -8.93 3.95
N LEU A 134 1.63 -9.58 4.91
CA LEU A 134 2.03 -9.62 6.31
C LEU A 134 3.34 -10.40 6.52
N SER A 135 3.63 -11.39 5.68
CA SER A 135 4.88 -12.16 5.73
C SER A 135 6.12 -11.33 5.41
N VAL A 136 5.96 -10.22 4.69
CA VAL A 136 7.02 -9.25 4.37
C VAL A 136 6.87 -7.92 5.12
N THR A 137 5.84 -7.78 5.95
CA THR A 137 5.64 -6.66 6.89
C THR A 137 6.45 -6.88 8.16
N ASP A 138 7.04 -5.83 8.71
CA ASP A 138 7.78 -5.87 9.97
C ASP A 138 7.25 -4.83 10.98
N VAL A 139 5.96 -4.92 11.27
CA VAL A 139 5.29 -4.12 12.30
C VAL A 139 4.63 -5.08 13.29
N ALA A 140 5.24 -5.22 14.47
CA ALA A 140 4.92 -6.23 15.47
C ALA A 140 3.41 -6.29 15.82
N VAL A 141 2.77 -5.12 16.02
CA VAL A 141 1.34 -5.04 16.39
C VAL A 141 0.40 -5.70 15.37
N PHE A 142 0.78 -5.74 14.09
CA PHE A 142 -0.02 -6.38 13.04
C PHE A 142 0.39 -7.83 12.80
N ARG A 143 1.66 -8.15 13.03
CA ARG A 143 2.28 -9.40 12.59
C ARG A 143 2.31 -10.50 13.65
N ASP A 144 2.63 -10.17 14.91
CA ASP A 144 3.02 -11.18 15.91
C ASP A 144 1.91 -12.16 16.24
N ALA A 145 0.65 -11.71 16.28
CA ALA A 145 -0.50 -12.57 16.51
C ALA A 145 -0.69 -13.64 15.41
N TYR A 146 -0.19 -13.39 14.21
CA TYR A 146 -0.34 -14.25 13.03
C TYR A 146 0.96 -14.96 12.65
N ALA A 147 2.04 -14.78 13.42
CA ALA A 147 3.34 -15.36 13.14
C ALA A 147 3.31 -16.86 12.77
N PRO A 148 2.49 -17.73 13.41
CA PRO A 148 2.41 -19.13 13.05
C PRO A 148 1.85 -19.43 11.65
N LEU A 149 1.19 -18.47 11.02
CA LEU A 149 0.59 -18.58 9.69
C LEU A 149 1.45 -18.00 8.58
N LEU A 150 2.53 -17.28 8.92
CA LEU A 150 3.33 -16.53 7.99
C LEU A 150 4.51 -17.33 7.46
N ASN A 151 4.83 -17.15 6.18
CA ASN A 151 6.09 -17.60 5.64
C ASN A 151 7.26 -16.89 6.33
N ASN A 152 8.28 -17.66 6.67
CA ASN A 152 9.51 -17.10 7.26
C ASN A 152 10.38 -16.50 6.15
N ASN A 153 10.18 -15.23 5.87
CA ASN A 153 10.96 -14.42 4.95
C ASN A 153 12.10 -13.70 5.69
N LEU A 154 13.13 -13.30 4.95
CA LEU A 154 14.29 -12.60 5.50
C LEU A 154 13.97 -11.11 5.73
N ARG A 155 14.55 -10.54 6.78
CA ARG A 155 14.53 -9.11 7.03
C ARG A 155 15.94 -8.58 7.11
N VAL A 156 16.13 -7.42 6.54
CA VAL A 156 17.40 -6.71 6.59
C VAL A 156 17.16 -5.32 7.18
N PRO A 157 18.14 -4.76 7.89
CA PRO A 157 18.03 -3.43 8.45
C PRO A 157 17.64 -2.41 7.40
N PHE A 158 16.75 -1.48 7.77
CA PHE A 158 16.53 -0.31 6.95
C PHE A 158 17.83 0.49 6.87
N PRO A 159 18.28 0.91 5.68
CA PRO A 159 19.47 1.75 5.54
C PRO A 159 19.18 3.14 6.13
N ALA A 160 19.14 3.21 7.44
CA ALA A 160 18.92 4.45 8.19
C ALA A 160 20.25 5.19 8.25
N GLY A 161 20.49 6.00 7.26
CA GLY A 161 21.57 6.94 7.26
C GLY A 161 21.40 8.11 8.24
N THR A 162 20.83 7.95 9.42
CA THR A 162 20.77 8.99 10.44
C THR A 162 21.31 8.49 11.75
N LYS A 163 22.64 8.49 11.91
CA LYS A 163 23.20 8.72 13.24
C LYS A 163 23.17 10.23 13.49
N GLU A 164 22.42 10.68 14.47
CA GLU A 164 22.60 12.00 15.05
C GLU A 164 24.02 12.04 15.65
N ILE A 165 24.95 12.63 14.95
CA ILE A 165 26.25 13.01 15.48
C ILE A 165 26.24 14.52 15.56
N GLY A 166 25.93 15.03 16.77
CA GLY A 166 26.23 16.42 17.12
C GLY A 166 25.48 17.51 16.35
N GLY A 167 24.20 17.32 15.99
CA GLY A 167 23.34 18.41 15.49
C GLY A 167 23.50 18.80 14.04
N ASP A 168 24.40 18.20 13.28
CA ASP A 168 24.51 18.40 11.84
C ASP A 168 23.99 17.17 11.09
N VAL A 169 23.09 17.42 10.12
CA VAL A 169 22.60 16.39 9.20
C VAL A 169 23.71 16.08 8.22
N ALA A 170 24.50 15.05 8.51
CA ALA A 170 25.47 14.54 7.56
C ALA A 170 24.74 13.78 6.43
N GLU A 171 24.97 14.16 5.18
CA GLU A 171 24.60 13.35 4.03
C GLU A 171 25.31 11.99 4.13
N TYR A 172 24.52 10.92 4.17
CA TYR A 172 25.06 9.58 4.18
C TYR A 172 25.32 9.10 2.76
N PRO A 173 26.50 8.59 2.46
CA PRO A 173 26.63 7.67 1.36
C PRO A 173 25.90 6.38 1.77
N CYS A 174 24.58 6.40 1.61
CA CYS A 174 23.79 5.18 1.63
C CYS A 174 24.45 4.22 0.65
N CYS A 175 24.71 3.00 1.06
CA CYS A 175 24.56 1.82 0.23
C CYS A 175 25.70 0.81 0.15
N ALA A 176 26.95 1.12 0.33
CA ALA A 176 27.97 0.05 0.33
C ALA A 176 27.87 -0.79 1.62
N GLU A 177 27.93 -0.16 2.79
CA GLU A 177 27.85 -0.87 4.08
C GLU A 177 26.50 -1.56 4.32
N CYS A 178 25.39 -0.94 3.90
CA CYS A 178 24.06 -1.56 4.04
C CYS A 178 23.86 -2.73 3.07
N ALA A 179 24.46 -2.66 1.88
CA ALA A 179 24.44 -3.77 0.93
C ALA A 179 25.30 -4.94 1.43
N ASP A 180 26.43 -4.66 2.05
CA ASP A 180 27.31 -5.68 2.64
C ASP A 180 26.65 -6.36 3.83
N ILE A 181 26.01 -5.62 4.74
CA ILE A 181 25.25 -6.19 5.86
C ILE A 181 24.09 -7.06 5.35
N ALA A 182 23.39 -6.64 4.30
CA ALA A 182 22.33 -7.42 3.69
C ALA A 182 22.88 -8.69 3.00
N ALA A 183 24.05 -8.62 2.38
CA ALA A 183 24.72 -9.75 1.73
C ALA A 183 25.20 -10.80 2.76
N ASP A 184 25.69 -10.38 3.92
CA ASP A 184 26.14 -11.26 4.99
C ASP A 184 24.99 -12.01 5.70
N GLN A 185 23.75 -11.59 5.52
CA GLN A 185 22.55 -12.23 6.09
C GLN A 185 21.82 -13.17 5.10
N LEU A 186 22.25 -13.21 3.84
CA LEU A 186 21.69 -14.05 2.78
C LEU A 186 22.47 -15.35 2.60
#